data_4b4fba633cadd5dc2d4aae9c184055cf
#
_entry.id   4b4fba633cadd5dc2d4aae9c184055cf
#
_cell.length_a   1.000
_cell.length_b   1.000
_cell.length_c   1.000
_cell.angle_alpha   90.00
_cell.angle_beta   90.00
_cell.angle_gamma   90.00
#
_symmetry.space_group_name_H-M   'P 1'
#
loop_
_entity.id
_entity.type
_entity.pdbx_description
1 polymer ?
#
loop_
_entity_poly.entity_id
_entity_poly.type
_entity_poly.pdbx_seq_one_letter_code
_entity_poly.pdbx_strand_id
1 'polypeptide(L)'
;MEREEGIVVFNNTHDAIKADNVCGFRKIDAGLIPVHPSISLGCGFMLKTEWNNFSELVKVLDNENIDYKALYYSKKKGIKREVEMLYEEKG
;
A
#
# COMPACT_ATOMS: atom_id res chain seq x y z
N MET A 1 -18.05 9.80 6.64
CA MET A 1 -18.04 8.34 6.39
C MET A 1 -16.65 7.78 6.64
N GLU A 2 -16.61 6.64 7.29
CA GLU A 2 -15.34 5.96 7.53
C GLU A 2 -14.98 5.09 6.32
N ARG A 3 -13.71 5.11 5.94
CA ARG A 3 -13.18 4.22 4.89
C ARG A 3 -12.02 3.43 5.47
N GLU A 4 -12.08 2.13 5.24
CA GLU A 4 -10.98 1.25 5.62
C GLU A 4 -10.18 0.91 4.38
N GLU A 5 -8.88 1.08 4.48
CA GLU A 5 -7.97 0.90 3.36
C GLU A 5 -6.73 0.15 3.79
N GLY A 6 -6.10 -0.53 2.83
CA GLY A 6 -4.80 -1.13 3.03
C GLY A 6 -3.76 -0.32 2.28
N ILE A 7 -2.60 -0.17 2.87
CA ILE A 7 -1.51 0.64 2.31
C ILE A 7 -0.24 -0.20 2.25
N VAL A 8 0.45 -0.14 1.11
CA VAL A 8 1.75 -0.77 0.93
C VAL A 8 2.79 0.31 0.70
N VAL A 9 3.84 0.29 1.51
CA VAL A 9 4.97 1.21 1.37
C VAL A 9 6.13 0.43 0.77
N PHE A 10 6.79 1.00 -0.23
CA PHE A 10 7.87 0.34 -0.95
C PHE A 10 9.24 0.93 -0.61
N ASN A 11 10.30 0.15 -0.82
CA ASN A 11 11.67 0.60 -0.58
C ASN A 11 12.15 1.63 -1.59
N ASN A 12 11.59 1.59 -2.80
CA ASN A 12 12.00 2.48 -3.86
C ASN A 12 10.86 2.71 -4.85
N THR A 13 11.00 3.75 -5.66
CA THR A 13 9.96 4.13 -6.63
C THR A 13 9.76 3.07 -7.71
N HIS A 14 10.81 2.36 -8.09
CA HIS A 14 10.74 1.32 -9.11
C HIS A 14 9.77 0.21 -8.70
N ASP A 15 9.88 -0.27 -7.46
CA ASP A 15 8.99 -1.30 -6.95
C ASP A 15 7.55 -0.80 -6.85
N ALA A 16 7.37 0.46 -6.46
CA ALA A 16 6.03 1.06 -6.37
C ALA A 16 5.36 1.09 -7.75
N ILE A 17 6.08 1.52 -8.77
CA ILE A 17 5.56 1.58 -10.15
C ILE A 17 5.26 0.18 -10.67
N LYS A 18 6.14 -0.77 -10.41
CA LYS A 18 5.95 -2.16 -10.82
C LYS A 18 4.69 -2.75 -10.19
N ALA A 19 4.48 -2.48 -8.90
CA ALA A 19 3.30 -2.94 -8.20
C ALA A 19 2.02 -2.34 -8.78
N ASP A 20 2.04 -1.04 -9.08
CA ASP A 20 0.90 -0.36 -9.68
C ASP A 20 0.56 -0.96 -11.03
N ASN A 21 1.56 -1.25 -11.85
CA ASN A 21 1.37 -1.85 -13.17
C ASN A 21 0.77 -3.26 -13.06
N VAL A 22 1.24 -4.05 -12.11
CA VAL A 22 0.71 -5.41 -11.89
C VAL A 22 -0.74 -5.34 -11.44
N CYS A 23 -1.08 -4.40 -10.56
CA CYS A 23 -2.46 -4.22 -10.12
C CYS A 23 -3.37 -3.85 -11.30
N GLY A 24 -2.92 -2.97 -12.17
CA GLY A 24 -3.69 -2.61 -13.37
C GLY A 24 -3.89 -3.81 -14.28
N PHE A 25 -2.86 -4.61 -14.49
CA PHE A 25 -2.93 -5.80 -15.31
C PHE A 25 -3.88 -6.85 -14.72
N ARG A 26 -3.85 -7.01 -13.40
CA ARG A 26 -4.71 -7.98 -12.70
C ARG A 26 -6.07 -7.43 -12.33
N LYS A 27 -6.36 -6.19 -12.71
CA LYS A 27 -7.64 -5.52 -12.44
C LYS A 27 -7.95 -5.42 -10.94
N ILE A 28 -6.91 -5.18 -10.15
CA ILE A 28 -7.06 -4.88 -8.73
C ILE A 28 -7.19 -3.37 -8.61
N ASP A 29 -8.25 -2.92 -7.94
CA ASP A 29 -8.50 -1.49 -7.76
C ASP A 29 -7.58 -0.93 -6.69
N ALA A 30 -6.42 -0.45 -7.13
CA ALA A 30 -5.40 0.12 -6.26
C ALA A 30 -4.73 1.27 -7.01
N GLY A 31 -4.18 2.23 -6.28
CA GLY A 31 -3.52 3.37 -6.91
C GLY A 31 -2.39 3.90 -6.07
N LEU A 32 -1.40 4.48 -6.74
CA LEU A 32 -0.28 5.16 -6.08
C LEU A 32 -0.73 6.53 -5.58
N ILE A 33 -0.35 6.83 -4.35
CA ILE A 33 -0.60 8.14 -3.75
C ILE A 33 0.69 8.60 -3.05
N PRO A 34 0.82 9.92 -2.80
CA PRO A 34 1.96 10.41 -2.02
C PRO A 34 1.94 9.83 -0.61
N VAL A 35 3.12 9.62 -0.03
CA VAL A 35 3.23 9.09 1.33
C VAL A 35 2.54 10.03 2.30
N HIS A 36 1.70 9.45 3.18
CA HIS A 36 1.01 10.20 4.22
C HIS A 36 2.02 10.71 5.27
N PRO A 37 1.83 11.92 5.82
CA PRO A 37 2.75 12.45 6.84
C PRO A 37 2.97 11.54 8.06
N SER A 38 2.01 10.68 8.38
CA SER A 38 2.13 9.72 9.47
C SER A 38 3.04 8.54 9.13
N ILE A 39 3.44 8.40 7.87
CA ILE A 39 4.27 7.31 7.37
C ILE A 39 5.54 7.92 6.81
N SER A 40 6.67 7.70 7.48
CA SER A 40 7.95 8.30 7.08
C SER A 40 8.92 7.28 6.49
N LEU A 41 8.41 6.14 6.01
CA LEU A 41 9.22 5.06 5.47
C LEU A 41 9.19 4.99 3.96
N GLY A 42 10.23 4.39 3.38
CA GLY A 42 10.24 4.03 1.98
C GLY A 42 10.43 5.18 1.01
N CYS A 43 9.93 5.00 -0.20
CA CYS A 43 10.00 6.03 -1.25
C CYS A 43 8.88 7.06 -1.07
N GLY A 44 8.79 8.03 -1.97
CA GLY A 44 7.79 9.09 -1.87
C GLY A 44 6.36 8.68 -2.20
N PHE A 45 6.12 7.42 -2.54
CA PHE A 45 4.79 6.94 -2.94
C PHE A 45 4.41 5.68 -2.18
N MET A 46 3.11 5.50 -1.98
CA MET A 46 2.56 4.28 -1.41
C MET A 46 1.37 3.82 -2.25
N LEU A 47 1.07 2.53 -2.19
CA LEU A 47 -0.03 1.95 -2.94
C LEU A 47 -1.20 1.77 -1.98
N LYS A 48 -2.37 2.28 -2.38
CA LYS A 48 -3.57 2.25 -1.57
C LYS A 48 -4.65 1.42 -2.25
N THR A 49 -5.34 0.58 -1.48
CA THR A 49 -6.49 -0.17 -1.97
C THR A 49 -7.55 -0.25 -0.89
N GLU A 50 -8.78 -0.59 -1.27
CA GLU A 50 -9.84 -0.87 -0.30
C GLU A 50 -9.43 -2.04 0.58
N TRP A 51 -9.80 -1.99 1.86
CA TRP A 51 -9.42 -3.03 2.81
C TRP A 51 -9.85 -4.43 2.35
N ASN A 52 -11.00 -4.54 1.72
CA ASN A 52 -11.52 -5.83 1.23
C ASN A 52 -10.62 -6.46 0.17
N ASN A 53 -9.84 -5.66 -0.55
CA ASN A 53 -8.96 -6.14 -1.61
C ASN A 53 -7.52 -6.31 -1.16
N PHE A 54 -7.21 -5.91 0.06
CA PHE A 54 -5.82 -5.83 0.53
C PHE A 54 -5.14 -7.19 0.59
N SER A 55 -5.84 -8.19 1.09
CA SER A 55 -5.30 -9.56 1.18
C SER A 55 -4.91 -10.09 -0.20
N GLU A 56 -5.77 -9.87 -1.19
CA GLU A 56 -5.48 -10.29 -2.56
C GLU A 56 -4.31 -9.51 -3.14
N LEU A 57 -4.25 -8.20 -2.88
CA LEU A 57 -3.15 -7.37 -3.34
C LEU A 57 -1.80 -7.89 -2.80
N VAL A 58 -1.74 -8.18 -1.51
CA VAL A 58 -0.50 -8.68 -0.90
C VAL A 58 -0.10 -10.02 -1.51
N LYS A 59 -1.05 -10.91 -1.75
CA LYS A 59 -0.77 -12.19 -2.40
C LYS A 59 -0.19 -12.01 -3.80
N VAL A 60 -0.73 -11.07 -4.56
CA VAL A 60 -0.24 -10.78 -5.91
C VAL A 60 1.19 -10.24 -5.85
N LEU A 61 1.47 -9.33 -4.92
CA LEU A 61 2.83 -8.80 -4.76
C LEU A 61 3.82 -9.91 -4.43
N ASP A 62 3.45 -10.81 -3.52
CA ASP A 62 4.31 -11.92 -3.15
C ASP A 62 4.54 -12.87 -4.33
N ASN A 63 3.50 -13.16 -5.10
CA ASN A 63 3.59 -14.04 -6.27
C ASN A 63 4.46 -13.44 -7.38
N GLU A 64 4.44 -12.12 -7.51
CA GLU A 64 5.23 -11.41 -8.53
C GLU A 64 6.63 -11.05 -8.03
N ASN A 65 6.98 -11.47 -6.82
CA ASN A 65 8.28 -11.20 -6.19
C ASN A 65 8.57 -9.70 -6.10
N ILE A 66 7.55 -8.91 -5.79
CA ILE A 66 7.71 -7.47 -5.59
C ILE A 66 7.92 -7.23 -4.10
N ASP A 67 9.07 -6.67 -3.74
CA ASP A 67 9.39 -6.37 -2.36
C ASP A 67 8.65 -5.12 -1.88
N TYR A 68 8.26 -5.12 -0.62
CA TYR A 68 7.66 -3.94 0.00
C TYR A 68 8.29 -3.71 1.37
N LYS A 69 8.29 -2.45 1.79
CA LYS A 69 8.91 -2.05 3.06
C LYS A 69 7.98 -2.27 4.24
N ALA A 70 6.70 -1.95 4.08
CA ALA A 70 5.74 -2.03 5.19
C ALA A 70 4.31 -2.14 4.67
N LEU A 71 3.47 -2.71 5.52
CA LEU A 71 2.03 -2.80 5.28
C LEU A 71 1.30 -2.09 6.40
N TYR A 72 0.26 -1.32 6.05
CA TYR A 72 -0.53 -0.58 7.01
C TYR A 72 -2.02 -0.81 6.80
N TYR A 73 -2.75 -0.82 7.90
CA TYR A 73 -4.20 -0.65 7.91
C TYR A 73 -4.47 0.85 8.09
N SER A 74 -5.35 1.40 7.30
CA SER A 74 -5.69 2.81 7.37
C SER A 74 -7.19 2.98 7.51
N LYS A 75 -7.60 3.83 8.43
CA LYS A 75 -8.99 4.19 8.64
C LYS A 75 -9.12 5.69 8.43
N LYS A 76 -9.95 6.09 7.48
CA LYS A 76 -10.14 7.49 7.15
C LYS A 76 -11.51 7.96 7.63
N LYS A 77 -11.52 9.02 8.44
CA LYS A 77 -12.74 9.69 8.90
C LYS A 77 -12.69 11.14 8.47
N GLY A 78 -13.49 11.50 7.47
CA GLY A 78 -13.43 12.86 6.95
C GLY A 78 -12.03 13.21 6.47
N ILE A 79 -11.42 14.22 7.08
CA ILE A 79 -10.06 14.65 6.71
C ILE A 79 -8.98 13.96 7.53
N LYS A 80 -9.36 13.23 8.58
CA LYS A 80 -8.39 12.52 9.43
C LYS A 80 -8.14 11.12 8.92
N ARG A 81 -6.88 10.70 8.98
CA ARG A 81 -6.47 9.34 8.64
C ARG A 81 -5.67 8.77 9.80
N GLU A 82 -6.12 7.63 10.32
CA GLU A 82 -5.40 6.87 11.33
C GLU A 82 -4.78 5.67 10.65
N VAL A 83 -3.52 5.39 10.96
CA VAL A 83 -2.79 4.27 10.35
C VAL A 83 -2.25 3.36 11.44
N GLU A 84 -2.24 2.04 11.15
CA GLU A 84 -1.70 1.03 12.03
C GLU A 84 -0.74 0.15 11.22
N MET A 85 0.48 0.02 11.70
CA MET A 85 1.47 -0.82 11.03
C MET A 85 1.16 -2.29 11.24
N LEU A 86 1.03 -3.03 10.15
CA LEU A 86 0.77 -4.46 10.16
C LEU A 86 2.04 -5.29 9.97
N TYR A 87 2.99 -4.75 9.23
CA TYR A 87 4.22 -5.43 8.88
C TYR A 87 5.30 -4.41 8.52
N GLU A 88 6.52 -4.67 8.94
CA GLU A 88 7.67 -3.87 8.51
C GLU A 88 8.82 -4.82 8.20
N GLU A 89 9.44 -4.62 7.04
CA GLU A 89 10.62 -5.38 6.64
C GLU A 89 11.79 -5.03 7.55
N LYS A 90 12.41 -6.05 8.11
CA LYS A 90 13.63 -5.89 8.91
C LYS A 90 14.81 -6.24 8.02
N GLY A 91 15.44 -5.20 7.51
CA GLY A 91 16.52 -5.40 6.57
C GLY A 91 17.89 -5.25 7.12
#